data_13c98a2c22942fead702b15dcd61837c
#
_entry.id   13c98a2c22942fead702b15dcd61837c
#
_cell.length_a   1.000
_cell.length_b   1.000
_cell.length_c   1.000
_cell.angle_alpha   90.00
_cell.angle_beta   90.00
_cell.angle_gamma   90.00
#
_symmetry.space_group_name_H-M   'P 1'
#
loop_
_entity.id
_entity.type
_entity.pdbx_description
1 polymer ?
#
loop_
_entity_poly.entity_id
_entity_poly.type
_entity_poly.pdbx_seq_one_letter_code
_entity_poly.pdbx_strand_id
1 'polypeptide(L)'
;MNAFWRKGYEATSLADLCNCTGLHKGSLYQTFGDKHQLFMRSLEHYAEQTFRDVASVAFQSDSPLENIKAVVHKICQDVGHSQGCMMINTIVELAPHDPEVKVALGKIGAKRIRMMTDLIEKAQQAGEIRKGREPFKLARQLMVTMAGAAAMVKGFLDGDEIVEVLDELIESWI
;
A
#
# COMPACT_ATOMS: atom_id res chain seq x y z
N MET A 1 -9.74 -5.77 10.54
CA MET A 1 -8.76 -5.64 9.45
C MET A 1 -8.24 -7.00 8.98
N ASN A 2 -7.52 -7.78 9.79
CA ASN A 2 -6.85 -9.03 9.38
C ASN A 2 -7.74 -10.08 8.70
N ALA A 3 -9.01 -10.21 9.09
CA ALA A 3 -9.95 -11.14 8.45
C ALA A 3 -10.17 -10.78 6.97
N PHE A 4 -10.43 -9.50 6.70
CA PHE A 4 -10.60 -8.99 5.34
C PHE A 4 -9.32 -9.07 4.50
N TRP A 5 -8.16 -8.78 5.12
CA TRP A 5 -6.89 -8.87 4.40
C TRP A 5 -6.57 -10.29 3.92
N ARG A 6 -6.83 -11.29 4.79
CA ARG A 6 -6.55 -12.71 4.48
C ARG A 6 -7.52 -13.33 3.51
N LYS A 7 -8.82 -13.05 3.66
CA LYS A 7 -9.89 -13.75 2.93
C LYS A 7 -10.49 -12.92 1.78
N GLY A 8 -10.25 -11.60 1.75
CA GLY A 8 -11.01 -10.67 0.93
C GLY A 8 -12.34 -10.27 1.58
N TYR A 9 -13.05 -9.36 0.94
CA TYR A 9 -14.32 -8.86 1.43
C TYR A 9 -15.43 -9.91 1.29
N GLU A 10 -15.62 -10.46 0.09
CA GLU A 10 -16.73 -11.36 -0.19
C GLU A 10 -16.66 -12.64 0.65
N ALA A 11 -15.49 -13.27 0.72
CA ALA A 11 -15.30 -14.53 1.45
C ALA A 11 -15.24 -14.37 2.98
N THR A 12 -15.19 -13.13 3.51
CA THR A 12 -15.22 -12.89 4.95
C THR A 12 -16.66 -12.93 5.45
N SER A 13 -17.01 -13.98 6.21
CA SER A 13 -18.33 -14.13 6.81
C SER A 13 -18.49 -13.29 8.09
N LEU A 14 -19.75 -13.06 8.49
CA LEU A 14 -20.04 -12.43 9.79
C LEU A 14 -19.51 -13.27 10.97
N ALA A 15 -19.52 -14.59 10.85
CA ALA A 15 -18.95 -15.48 11.86
C ALA A 15 -17.43 -15.25 11.99
N ASP A 16 -16.71 -15.07 10.87
CA ASP A 16 -15.29 -14.74 10.90
C ASP A 16 -15.03 -13.43 11.63
N LEU A 17 -15.86 -12.40 11.37
CA LEU A 17 -15.75 -11.10 12.00
C LEU A 17 -16.02 -11.18 13.52
N CYS A 18 -17.06 -11.90 13.92
CA CYS A 18 -17.35 -12.14 15.33
C CYS A 18 -16.20 -12.87 16.04
N ASN A 19 -15.66 -13.91 15.41
CA ASN A 19 -14.55 -14.69 15.96
C ASN A 19 -13.26 -13.85 16.11
N CYS A 20 -12.95 -13.01 15.11
CA CYS A 20 -11.75 -12.15 15.15
C CYS A 20 -11.85 -11.01 16.16
N THR A 21 -13.04 -10.51 16.43
CA THR A 21 -13.25 -9.35 17.31
C THR A 21 -13.65 -9.74 18.73
N GLY A 22 -14.09 -10.97 18.95
CA GLY A 22 -14.69 -11.39 20.21
C GLY A 22 -16.08 -10.80 20.46
N LEU A 23 -16.65 -10.08 19.49
CA LEU A 23 -17.95 -9.41 19.61
C LEU A 23 -19.08 -10.29 19.08
N HIS A 24 -20.24 -10.20 19.71
CA HIS A 24 -21.46 -10.78 19.15
C HIS A 24 -21.98 -9.93 17.98
N LYS A 25 -22.72 -10.54 17.05
CA LYS A 25 -23.31 -9.93 15.87
C LYS A 25 -23.98 -8.56 16.16
N GLY A 26 -24.81 -8.51 17.21
CA GLY A 26 -25.53 -7.29 17.59
C GLY A 26 -24.59 -6.14 17.94
N SER A 27 -23.58 -6.39 18.78
CA SER A 27 -22.58 -5.41 19.17
C SER A 27 -21.73 -4.94 17.99
N LEU A 28 -21.38 -5.86 17.09
CA LEU A 28 -20.58 -5.55 15.90
C LEU A 28 -21.34 -4.57 14.99
N TYR A 29 -22.61 -4.84 14.70
CA TYR A 29 -23.43 -3.97 13.86
C TYR A 29 -23.84 -2.66 14.55
N GLN A 30 -24.05 -2.68 15.85
CA GLN A 30 -24.31 -1.46 16.63
C GLN A 30 -23.10 -0.51 16.59
N THR A 31 -21.88 -1.05 16.58
CA THR A 31 -20.63 -0.26 16.61
C THR A 31 -20.23 0.22 15.21
N PHE A 32 -20.36 -0.64 14.21
CA PHE A 32 -19.79 -0.40 12.88
C PHE A 32 -20.85 -0.20 11.79
N GLY A 33 -22.12 -0.47 12.07
CA GLY A 33 -23.22 -0.41 11.10
C GLY A 33 -23.40 -1.75 10.39
N ASP A 34 -22.76 -1.95 9.26
CA ASP A 34 -22.82 -3.18 8.47
C ASP A 34 -21.42 -3.69 8.10
N LYS A 35 -21.36 -4.78 7.33
CA LYS A 35 -20.10 -5.38 6.87
C LYS A 35 -19.29 -4.42 6.01
N HIS A 36 -19.98 -3.64 5.15
CA HIS A 36 -19.33 -2.70 4.25
C HIS A 36 -18.70 -1.53 5.03
N GLN A 37 -19.42 -0.95 5.97
CA GLN A 37 -18.89 0.13 6.81
C GLN A 37 -17.71 -0.34 7.67
N LEU A 38 -17.78 -1.56 8.24
CA LEU A 38 -16.66 -2.17 8.95
C LEU A 38 -15.46 -2.38 8.02
N PHE A 39 -15.70 -2.81 6.78
CA PHE A 39 -14.64 -2.97 5.80
C PHE A 39 -13.99 -1.63 5.44
N MET A 40 -14.78 -0.59 5.16
CA MET A 40 -14.27 0.75 4.86
C MET A 40 -13.38 1.30 5.98
N ARG A 41 -13.82 1.20 7.23
CA ARG A 41 -12.99 1.57 8.40
C ARG A 41 -11.71 0.73 8.51
N SER A 42 -11.79 -0.55 8.16
CA SER A 42 -10.61 -1.44 8.16
C SER A 42 -9.62 -1.07 7.08
N LEU A 43 -10.09 -0.67 5.89
CA LEU A 43 -9.26 -0.20 4.78
C LEU A 43 -8.57 1.13 5.11
N GLU A 44 -9.32 2.08 5.68
CA GLU A 44 -8.77 3.36 6.15
C GLU A 44 -7.70 3.15 7.22
N HIS A 45 -7.99 2.31 8.22
CA HIS A 45 -7.03 1.98 9.28
C HIS A 45 -5.74 1.36 8.72
N TYR A 46 -5.85 0.40 7.79
CA TYR A 46 -4.70 -0.18 7.11
C TYR A 46 -3.88 0.88 6.36
N ALA A 47 -4.57 1.75 5.60
CA ALA A 47 -3.93 2.80 4.84
C ALA A 47 -3.19 3.81 5.73
N GLU A 48 -3.77 4.19 6.87
CA GLU A 48 -3.16 5.08 7.85
C GLU A 48 -1.97 4.44 8.56
N GLN A 49 -2.10 3.16 8.96
CA GLN A 49 -1.02 2.43 9.61
C GLN A 49 0.17 2.32 8.67
N THR A 50 -0.02 1.80 7.45
CA THR A 50 1.06 1.66 6.47
C THR A 50 1.65 3.01 6.05
N PHE A 51 0.86 4.08 6.03
CA PHE A 51 1.38 5.43 5.77
C PHE A 51 2.27 5.93 6.91
N ARG A 52 1.91 5.69 8.18
CA ARG A 52 2.76 6.04 9.33
C ARG A 52 4.07 5.24 9.33
N ASP A 53 3.98 3.94 9.05
CA ASP A 53 5.16 3.05 9.00
C ASP A 53 6.15 3.52 7.93
N VAL A 54 5.66 3.88 6.74
CA VAL A 54 6.46 4.44 5.65
C VAL A 54 7.00 5.84 6.01
N ALA A 55 6.18 6.71 6.58
CA ALA A 55 6.61 8.05 6.98
C ALA A 55 7.72 8.01 8.05
N SER A 56 7.76 6.97 8.88
CA SER A 56 8.79 6.80 9.92
C SER A 56 10.20 6.60 9.34
N VAL A 57 10.32 6.12 8.10
CA VAL A 57 11.62 5.88 7.43
C VAL A 57 11.93 6.90 6.33
N ALA A 58 10.93 7.66 5.88
CA ALA A 58 11.02 8.55 4.71
C ALA A 58 11.95 9.77 4.89
N PHE A 59 12.43 10.04 6.11
CA PHE A 59 13.21 11.24 6.44
C PHE A 59 14.33 10.97 7.45
N GLN A 60 14.88 9.74 7.44
CA GLN A 60 15.93 9.35 8.39
C GLN A 60 17.35 9.65 7.88
N SER A 61 17.53 9.77 6.57
CA SER A 61 18.81 10.06 5.93
C SER A 61 18.83 11.48 5.38
N ASP A 62 20.03 12.09 5.34
CA ASP A 62 20.28 13.36 4.64
C ASP A 62 20.20 13.18 3.11
N SER A 63 20.35 11.95 2.60
CA SER A 63 20.17 11.61 1.18
C SER A 63 18.69 11.31 0.90
N PRO A 64 18.01 12.14 0.08
CA PRO A 64 16.66 11.85 -0.37
C PRO A 64 16.53 10.54 -1.16
N LEU A 65 17.56 10.12 -1.89
CA LEU A 65 17.59 8.85 -2.61
C LEU A 65 17.56 7.66 -1.63
N GLU A 66 18.36 7.71 -0.57
CA GLU A 66 18.34 6.68 0.47
C GLU A 66 16.99 6.63 1.19
N ASN A 67 16.35 7.77 1.40
CA ASN A 67 14.99 7.81 1.94
C ASN A 67 13.96 7.15 1.00
N ILE A 68 14.08 7.31 -0.33
CA ILE A 68 13.25 6.62 -1.32
C ILE A 68 13.46 5.11 -1.21
N LYS A 69 14.71 4.63 -1.19
CA LYS A 69 15.04 3.21 -1.04
C LYS A 69 14.50 2.65 0.28
N ALA A 70 14.68 3.35 1.39
CA ALA A 70 14.15 2.95 2.69
C ALA A 70 12.63 2.79 2.70
N VAL A 71 11.90 3.71 2.06
CA VAL A 71 10.44 3.63 1.88
C VAL A 71 10.05 2.39 1.08
N VAL A 72 10.74 2.14 -0.04
CA VAL A 72 10.47 0.99 -0.91
C VAL A 72 10.73 -0.31 -0.17
N HIS A 73 11.89 -0.45 0.47
CA HIS A 73 12.25 -1.64 1.26
C HIS A 73 11.26 -1.89 2.40
N LYS A 74 10.83 -0.83 3.11
CA LYS A 74 9.81 -0.95 4.16
C LYS A 74 8.50 -1.51 3.63
N ILE A 75 8.04 -1.03 2.48
CA ILE A 75 6.82 -1.53 1.84
C ILE A 75 7.00 -2.99 1.40
N CYS A 76 8.17 -3.36 0.84
CA CYS A 76 8.46 -4.73 0.44
C CYS A 76 8.45 -5.69 1.63
N GLN A 77 9.02 -5.29 2.77
CA GLN A 77 8.95 -6.09 4.00
C GLN A 77 7.52 -6.33 4.47
N ASP A 78 6.67 -5.29 4.41
CA ASP A 78 5.27 -5.39 4.84
C ASP A 78 4.42 -6.24 3.87
N VAL A 79 4.76 -6.25 2.57
CA VAL A 79 4.07 -6.98 1.50
C VAL A 79 4.65 -8.38 1.28
N GLY A 80 5.91 -8.61 1.63
CA GLY A 80 6.66 -9.87 1.41
C GLY A 80 6.09 -11.11 2.10
N HIS A 81 5.00 -10.98 2.83
CA HIS A 81 4.23 -12.10 3.35
C HIS A 81 3.14 -12.52 2.36
N SER A 82 2.82 -13.78 2.30
CA SER A 82 1.87 -14.43 1.37
C SER A 82 0.47 -13.79 1.22
N GLN A 83 0.16 -12.75 1.99
CA GLN A 83 -1.11 -12.03 1.95
C GLN A 83 -1.10 -10.85 0.95
N GLY A 84 0.07 -10.41 0.48
CA GLY A 84 0.22 -9.25 -0.38
C GLY A 84 -0.27 -7.94 0.27
N CYS A 85 -0.63 -6.95 -0.52
CA CYS A 85 -1.12 -5.65 -0.06
C CYS A 85 -2.65 -5.62 -0.01
N MET A 86 -3.24 -5.29 1.16
CA MET A 86 -4.69 -5.20 1.29
C MET A 86 -5.31 -4.20 0.30
N MET A 87 -4.65 -3.07 0.01
CA MET A 87 -5.15 -2.11 -0.98
C MET A 87 -5.19 -2.70 -2.38
N ILE A 88 -4.15 -3.41 -2.81
CA ILE A 88 -4.11 -4.03 -4.14
C ILE A 88 -5.17 -5.13 -4.24
N ASN A 89 -5.31 -5.95 -3.20
CA ASN A 89 -6.39 -6.94 -3.12
C ASN A 89 -7.77 -6.28 -3.29
N THR A 90 -8.01 -5.17 -2.58
CA THR A 90 -9.26 -4.41 -2.65
C THR A 90 -9.48 -3.76 -4.03
N ILE A 91 -8.42 -3.26 -4.69
CA ILE A 91 -8.51 -2.72 -6.06
C ILE A 91 -9.04 -3.78 -7.02
N VAL A 92 -8.54 -5.01 -6.90
CA VAL A 92 -8.92 -6.10 -7.81
C VAL A 92 -10.31 -6.65 -7.49
N GLU A 93 -10.63 -6.82 -6.20
CA GLU A 93 -11.87 -7.47 -5.78
C GLU A 93 -13.08 -6.53 -5.84
N LEU A 94 -12.96 -5.31 -5.33
CA LEU A 94 -14.12 -4.44 -5.06
C LEU A 94 -14.22 -3.20 -5.93
N ALA A 95 -13.09 -2.55 -6.24
CA ALA A 95 -13.14 -1.26 -6.94
C ALA A 95 -13.87 -1.29 -8.30
N PRO A 96 -13.93 -2.40 -9.06
CA PRO A 96 -14.72 -2.48 -10.29
C PRO A 96 -16.24 -2.39 -10.06
N HIS A 97 -16.72 -2.76 -8.87
CA HIS A 97 -18.14 -2.93 -8.55
C HIS A 97 -18.63 -2.01 -7.44
N ASP A 98 -17.72 -1.34 -6.73
CA ASP A 98 -18.01 -0.48 -5.58
C ASP A 98 -17.44 0.93 -5.77
N PRO A 99 -18.28 1.92 -6.13
CA PRO A 99 -17.82 3.29 -6.35
C PRO A 99 -17.26 3.97 -5.10
N GLU A 100 -17.75 3.63 -3.89
CA GLU A 100 -17.28 4.22 -2.63
C GLU A 100 -15.86 3.73 -2.32
N VAL A 101 -15.63 2.43 -2.45
CA VAL A 101 -14.30 1.81 -2.34
C VAL A 101 -13.34 2.42 -3.37
N LYS A 102 -13.77 2.56 -4.62
CA LYS A 102 -12.96 3.16 -5.69
C LYS A 102 -12.53 4.59 -5.36
N VAL A 103 -13.42 5.41 -4.83
CA VAL A 103 -13.13 6.79 -4.42
C VAL A 103 -12.16 6.81 -3.25
N ALA A 104 -12.36 5.97 -2.23
CA ALA A 104 -11.46 5.87 -1.08
C ALA A 104 -10.05 5.46 -1.50
N LEU A 105 -9.92 4.42 -2.32
CA LEU A 105 -8.63 3.97 -2.86
C LEU A 105 -7.94 5.06 -3.70
N GLY A 106 -8.70 5.81 -4.50
CA GLY A 106 -8.18 6.94 -5.27
C GLY A 106 -7.56 8.03 -4.39
N LYS A 107 -8.21 8.39 -3.29
CA LYS A 107 -7.66 9.36 -2.30
C LYS A 107 -6.39 8.84 -1.64
N ILE A 108 -6.38 7.58 -1.22
CA ILE A 108 -5.21 6.96 -0.59
C ILE A 108 -4.04 6.90 -1.58
N GLY A 109 -4.30 6.47 -2.83
CA GLY A 109 -3.29 6.39 -3.88
C GLY A 109 -2.69 7.76 -4.22
N ALA A 110 -3.53 8.80 -4.36
CA ALA A 110 -3.08 10.16 -4.62
C ALA A 110 -2.15 10.70 -3.52
N LYS A 111 -2.46 10.43 -2.24
CA LYS A 111 -1.60 10.83 -1.11
C LYS A 111 -0.23 10.16 -1.17
N ARG A 112 -0.18 8.86 -1.50
CA ARG A 112 1.07 8.08 -1.62
C ARG A 112 1.93 8.55 -2.80
N ILE A 113 1.30 8.77 -3.96
CA ILE A 113 1.99 9.30 -5.15
C ILE A 113 2.59 10.67 -4.85
N ARG A 114 1.86 11.56 -4.18
CA ARG A 114 2.36 12.89 -3.81
C ARG A 114 3.59 12.79 -2.91
N MET A 115 3.53 12.00 -1.84
CA MET A 115 4.68 11.83 -0.94
C MET A 115 5.92 11.33 -1.70
N MET A 116 5.76 10.35 -2.59
CA MET A 116 6.86 9.83 -3.39
C MET A 116 7.37 10.87 -4.40
N THR A 117 6.47 11.65 -5.00
CA THR A 117 6.84 12.76 -5.90
C THR A 117 7.73 13.78 -5.16
N ASP A 118 7.32 14.18 -3.95
CA ASP A 118 8.08 15.15 -3.14
C ASP A 118 9.49 14.62 -2.77
N LEU A 119 9.63 13.31 -2.48
CA LEU A 119 10.94 12.69 -2.23
C LEU A 119 11.82 12.68 -3.48
N ILE A 120 11.24 12.33 -4.64
CA ILE A 120 11.97 12.32 -5.93
C ILE A 120 12.40 13.73 -6.33
N GLU A 121 11.56 14.75 -6.13
CA GLU A 121 11.91 16.15 -6.37
C GLU A 121 13.11 16.58 -5.53
N LYS A 122 13.13 16.21 -4.24
CA LYS A 122 14.27 16.49 -3.36
C LYS A 122 15.54 15.77 -3.82
N ALA A 123 15.44 14.50 -4.26
CA ALA A 123 16.59 13.76 -4.78
C ALA A 123 17.13 14.39 -6.09
N GLN A 124 16.27 14.93 -6.94
CA GLN A 124 16.69 15.68 -8.13
C GLN A 124 17.35 17.03 -7.77
N GLN A 125 16.86 17.72 -6.75
CA GLN A 125 17.45 18.95 -6.25
C GLN A 125 18.83 18.71 -5.64
N ALA A 126 19.02 17.60 -4.93
CA ALA A 126 20.29 17.15 -4.37
C ALA A 126 21.27 16.62 -5.44
N GLY A 127 20.82 16.42 -6.69
CA GLY A 127 21.65 15.86 -7.76
C GLY A 127 21.82 14.34 -7.73
N GLU A 128 21.05 13.64 -6.90
CA GLU A 128 21.09 12.18 -6.73
C GLU A 128 20.28 11.45 -7.79
N ILE A 129 19.26 12.10 -8.36
CA ILE A 129 18.47 11.62 -9.50
C ILE A 129 18.61 12.60 -10.66
N ARG A 130 18.73 12.09 -11.88
CA ARG A 130 18.87 12.90 -13.09
C ARG A 130 17.69 13.86 -13.25
N LYS A 131 18.04 15.14 -13.53
CA LYS A 131 17.06 16.13 -14.00
C LYS A 131 16.67 15.81 -15.46
N GLY A 132 15.40 15.95 -15.79
CA GLY A 132 14.91 15.69 -17.17
C GLY A 132 13.82 14.64 -17.25
N ARG A 133 13.60 13.89 -16.16
CA ARG A 133 12.39 13.06 -15.98
C ARG A 133 11.47 13.71 -14.94
N GLU A 134 10.20 13.77 -15.27
CA GLU A 134 9.19 14.39 -14.41
C GLU A 134 8.98 13.57 -13.15
N PRO A 135 9.17 14.11 -11.92
CA PRO A 135 9.08 13.38 -10.66
C PRO A 135 7.76 12.62 -10.48
N PHE A 136 6.65 13.23 -10.86
CA PHE A 136 5.34 12.61 -10.83
C PHE A 136 5.25 11.35 -11.70
N LYS A 137 5.89 11.33 -12.88
CA LYS A 137 5.92 10.15 -13.75
C LYS A 137 6.76 9.04 -13.14
N LEU A 138 7.90 9.38 -12.52
CA LEU A 138 8.75 8.42 -11.81
C LEU A 138 8.00 7.83 -10.60
N ALA A 139 7.32 8.66 -9.81
CA ALA A 139 6.50 8.21 -8.70
C ALA A 139 5.39 7.24 -9.15
N ARG A 140 4.71 7.55 -10.26
CA ARG A 140 3.68 6.65 -10.83
C ARG A 140 4.27 5.35 -11.35
N GLN A 141 5.42 5.39 -12.02
CA GLN A 141 6.13 4.20 -12.48
C GLN A 141 6.46 3.29 -11.31
N LEU A 142 7.05 3.84 -10.25
CA LEU A 142 7.35 3.09 -9.03
C LEU A 142 6.08 2.47 -8.41
N MET A 143 5.01 3.25 -8.25
CA MET A 143 3.76 2.76 -7.69
C MET A 143 3.12 1.63 -8.50
N VAL A 144 3.19 1.68 -9.83
CA VAL A 144 2.68 0.62 -10.71
C VAL A 144 3.54 -0.64 -10.58
N THR A 145 4.88 -0.50 -10.53
CA THR A 145 5.79 -1.65 -10.34
C THR A 145 5.56 -2.30 -8.98
N MET A 146 5.44 -1.51 -7.92
CA MET A 146 5.14 -2.01 -6.57
C MET A 146 3.77 -2.70 -6.48
N ALA A 147 2.76 -2.20 -7.20
CA ALA A 147 1.45 -2.84 -7.24
C ALA A 147 1.53 -4.21 -7.95
N GLY A 148 2.27 -4.30 -9.04
CA GLY A 148 2.56 -5.58 -9.71
C GLY A 148 3.31 -6.55 -8.80
N ALA A 149 4.36 -6.08 -8.13
CA ALA A 149 5.12 -6.86 -7.17
C ALA A 149 4.24 -7.40 -6.02
N ALA A 150 3.38 -6.55 -5.44
CA ALA A 150 2.44 -6.96 -4.39
C ALA A 150 1.40 -8.02 -4.83
N ALA A 151 1.11 -8.10 -6.11
CA ALA A 151 0.28 -9.16 -6.66
C ALA A 151 1.09 -10.44 -6.90
N MET A 152 2.32 -10.33 -7.42
CA MET A 152 3.19 -11.46 -7.78
C MET A 152 3.71 -12.22 -6.55
N VAL A 153 3.94 -11.55 -5.41
CA VAL A 153 4.35 -12.20 -4.15
C VAL A 153 3.33 -13.22 -3.65
N LYS A 154 2.08 -13.09 -4.05
CA LYS A 154 1.03 -14.07 -3.70
C LYS A 154 1.12 -15.36 -4.53
N GLY A 155 1.84 -15.34 -5.61
CA GLY A 155 1.89 -16.43 -6.58
C GLY A 155 3.25 -17.09 -6.72
N PHE A 156 4.30 -16.33 -7.04
CA PHE A 156 5.55 -16.92 -7.51
C PHE A 156 6.82 -16.10 -7.31
N LEU A 157 6.77 -14.82 -6.89
CA LEU A 157 7.96 -14.05 -6.51
C LEU A 157 8.13 -14.04 -4.99
N ASP A 158 9.37 -14.03 -4.55
CA ASP A 158 9.67 -13.77 -3.14
C ASP A 158 9.99 -12.29 -2.87
N GLY A 159 10.19 -11.97 -1.58
CA GLY A 159 10.42 -10.59 -1.17
C GLY A 159 11.76 -10.03 -1.64
N ASP A 160 12.79 -10.87 -1.74
CA ASP A 160 14.14 -10.46 -2.14
C ASP A 160 14.18 -10.17 -3.65
N GLU A 161 13.55 -11.01 -4.47
CA GLU A 161 13.39 -10.77 -5.92
C GLU A 161 12.66 -9.45 -6.20
N ILE A 162 11.65 -9.12 -5.40
CA ILE A 162 10.91 -7.85 -5.52
C ILE A 162 11.80 -6.65 -5.18
N VAL A 163 12.60 -6.73 -4.13
CA VAL A 163 13.53 -5.67 -3.72
C VAL A 163 14.54 -5.42 -4.85
N GLU A 164 15.12 -6.48 -5.41
CA GLU A 164 16.09 -6.39 -6.51
C GLU A 164 15.50 -5.64 -7.72
N VAL A 165 14.30 -6.01 -8.17
CA VAL A 165 13.61 -5.34 -9.29
C VAL A 165 13.35 -3.86 -9.02
N LEU A 166 12.97 -3.51 -7.79
CA LEU A 166 12.67 -2.12 -7.44
C LEU A 166 13.93 -1.28 -7.27
N ASP A 167 15.01 -1.86 -6.74
CA ASP A 167 16.30 -1.21 -6.65
C ASP A 167 16.88 -0.95 -8.04
N GLU A 168 16.86 -1.90 -8.97
CA GLU A 168 17.24 -1.69 -10.37
C GLU A 168 16.43 -0.57 -11.04
N LEU A 169 15.11 -0.53 -10.78
CA LEU A 169 14.27 0.54 -11.28
C LEU A 169 14.74 1.91 -10.77
N ILE A 170 15.02 2.04 -9.47
CA ILE A 170 15.49 3.30 -8.86
C ILE A 170 16.87 3.66 -9.40
N GLU A 171 17.79 2.71 -9.53
CA GLU A 171 19.13 2.93 -10.07
C GLU A 171 19.10 3.43 -11.52
N SER A 172 18.09 3.03 -12.30
CA SER A 172 17.90 3.57 -13.66
C SER A 172 17.61 5.06 -13.71
N TRP A 173 17.37 5.72 -12.59
CA TRP A 173 17.09 7.17 -12.48
C TRP A 173 18.34 8.00 -12.16
N ILE A 174 19.42 7.36 -11.70
CA ILE A 174 20.71 7.98 -11.36
C ILE A 174 21.56 8.15 -12.65
#